data_47f469e94ff7d34377461692eca42554
#
_entry.id   47f469e94ff7d34377461692eca42554
#
_cell.length_a   1.000
_cell.length_b   1.000
_cell.length_c   1.000
_cell.angle_alpha   90.00
_cell.angle_beta   90.00
_cell.angle_gamma   90.00
#
_symmetry.space_group_name_H-M   'P 1'
#
loop_
_entity.id
_entity.type
_entity.pdbx_description
1 polymer ?
#
loop_
_entity_poly.entity_id
_entity_poly.type
_entity_poly.pdbx_seq_one_letter_code
_entity_poly.pdbx_strand_id
1 'polypeptide(L)'
;PEEVLLAKQIIKHHRWASMAKFTRGGGEANALAIRIARSNTKNKNVAFCGYHGWHDWYLSANINSKKNLDQHLMSGLNYDGIPKNLKNTSFPFPYNDFEYLEKLIHKRNIGIIKMEVMRNLKPENNFLKKVRKICNDKKIILIFDECTSGYRENMGGIHLKFKIFPDMAIFGKALGSGYAINAIIGKRKIMKKAENTFI
;
A
#
# COMPACT_ATOMS: atom_id res chain seq x y z
N PRO A 1 20.19 -17.72 -0.82
CA PRO A 1 21.19 -17.25 0.10
C PRO A 1 21.00 -15.78 0.47
N GLU A 2 21.40 -14.80 -0.37
CA GLU A 2 21.37 -13.38 -0.01
C GLU A 2 19.94 -12.85 0.20
N GLU A 3 18.99 -13.23 -0.64
CA GLU A 3 17.57 -12.86 -0.50
C GLU A 3 16.99 -13.39 0.81
N VAL A 4 17.35 -14.61 1.22
CA VAL A 4 16.90 -15.19 2.49
C VAL A 4 17.50 -14.41 3.67
N LEU A 5 18.76 -14.03 3.59
CA LEU A 5 19.43 -13.22 4.63
C LEU A 5 18.78 -11.83 4.72
N LEU A 6 18.54 -11.18 3.59
CA LEU A 6 17.85 -9.88 3.54
C LEU A 6 16.44 -9.97 4.11
N ALA A 7 15.67 -11.01 3.73
CA ALA A 7 14.34 -11.25 4.29
C ALA A 7 14.38 -11.36 5.82
N LYS A 8 15.30 -12.15 6.36
CA LYS A 8 15.49 -12.30 7.82
C LYS A 8 15.83 -10.95 8.48
N GLN A 9 16.69 -10.14 7.89
CA GLN A 9 17.06 -8.83 8.43
C GLN A 9 15.87 -7.87 8.41
N ILE A 10 15.11 -7.79 7.32
CA ILE A 10 13.94 -6.93 7.26
C ILE A 10 12.91 -7.36 8.32
N ILE A 11 12.58 -8.64 8.41
CA ILE A 11 11.61 -9.18 9.37
C ILE A 11 12.06 -8.96 10.82
N LYS A 12 13.37 -9.02 11.10
CA LYS A 12 13.91 -8.74 12.44
C LYS A 12 13.50 -7.35 12.97
N HIS A 13 13.41 -6.36 12.11
CA HIS A 13 12.93 -5.01 12.45
C HIS A 13 11.40 -4.90 12.52
N HIS A 14 10.67 -5.87 11.96
CA HIS A 14 9.23 -5.82 11.79
C HIS A 14 8.53 -7.03 12.43
N ARG A 15 8.55 -7.11 13.76
CA ARG A 15 7.99 -8.26 14.52
C ARG A 15 6.52 -8.57 14.22
N TRP A 16 5.79 -7.66 13.60
CA TRP A 16 4.40 -7.85 13.16
C TRP A 16 4.30 -8.62 11.82
N ALA A 17 5.38 -8.65 11.03
CA ALA A 17 5.49 -9.36 9.76
C ALA A 17 6.26 -10.68 9.94
N SER A 18 6.03 -11.63 9.07
CA SER A 18 6.69 -12.94 9.12
C SER A 18 7.07 -13.53 7.76
N MET A 19 6.72 -12.85 6.69
CA MET A 19 7.07 -13.24 5.32
C MET A 19 7.48 -12.03 4.51
N ALA A 20 8.41 -12.24 3.58
CA ALA A 20 8.88 -11.24 2.63
C ALA A 20 8.84 -11.78 1.21
N LYS A 21 8.60 -10.91 0.23
CA LYS A 21 8.76 -11.18 -1.19
C LYS A 21 9.47 -10.00 -1.84
N PHE A 22 10.39 -10.26 -2.74
CA PHE A 22 11.18 -9.22 -3.41
C PHE A 22 10.68 -8.95 -4.83
N THR A 23 10.88 -7.72 -5.28
CA THR A 23 10.63 -7.25 -6.63
C THR A 23 11.74 -6.29 -7.04
N ARG A 24 11.79 -5.89 -8.30
CA ARG A 24 12.80 -4.94 -8.79
C ARG A 24 12.35 -3.49 -8.73
N GLY A 25 11.07 -3.23 -8.95
CA GLY A 25 10.50 -1.88 -9.03
C GLY A 25 9.44 -1.60 -7.97
N GLY A 26 9.34 -0.35 -7.49
CA GLY A 26 8.32 0.06 -6.53
C GLY A 26 6.90 -0.09 -7.07
N GLY A 27 6.66 0.23 -8.34
CA GLY A 27 5.37 0.01 -9.00
C GLY A 27 4.98 -1.46 -9.05
N GLU A 28 5.93 -2.34 -9.39
CA GLU A 28 5.76 -3.79 -9.35
C GLU A 28 5.41 -4.27 -7.94
N ALA A 29 6.16 -3.85 -6.92
CA ALA A 29 5.88 -4.19 -5.53
C ALA A 29 4.47 -3.76 -5.10
N ASN A 30 4.05 -2.56 -5.52
CA ASN A 30 2.73 -2.04 -5.26
C ASN A 30 1.62 -2.86 -5.93
N ALA A 31 1.79 -3.22 -7.21
CA ALA A 31 0.82 -4.03 -7.95
C ALA A 31 0.72 -5.45 -7.35
N LEU A 32 1.86 -6.05 -7.00
CA LEU A 32 1.93 -7.35 -6.37
C LEU A 32 1.26 -7.38 -5.00
N ALA A 33 1.50 -6.37 -4.16
CA ALA A 33 0.85 -6.25 -2.86
C ALA A 33 -0.67 -6.15 -2.98
N ILE A 34 -1.18 -5.37 -3.95
CA ILE A 34 -2.61 -5.28 -4.24
C ILE A 34 -3.16 -6.65 -4.69
N ARG A 35 -2.44 -7.38 -5.54
CA ARG A 35 -2.86 -8.71 -5.99
C ARG A 35 -2.94 -9.70 -4.83
N ILE A 36 -1.93 -9.74 -3.95
CA ILE A 36 -1.94 -10.56 -2.74
C ILE A 36 -3.12 -10.16 -1.83
N ALA A 37 -3.35 -8.87 -1.62
CA ALA A 37 -4.45 -8.40 -0.79
C ALA A 37 -5.82 -8.79 -1.39
N ARG A 38 -6.01 -8.60 -2.70
CA ARG A 38 -7.23 -9.00 -3.40
C ARG A 38 -7.53 -10.50 -3.27
N SER A 39 -6.53 -11.37 -3.21
CA SER A 39 -6.75 -12.82 -3.00
C SER A 39 -7.23 -13.18 -1.59
N ASN A 40 -7.08 -12.27 -0.63
CA ASN A 40 -7.43 -12.45 0.78
C ASN A 40 -8.75 -11.80 1.21
N THR A 41 -9.43 -11.07 0.35
CA THR A 41 -10.69 -10.39 0.68
C THR A 41 -11.77 -10.63 -0.37
N LYS A 42 -13.04 -10.62 0.05
CA LYS A 42 -14.18 -10.67 -0.87
C LYS A 42 -14.30 -9.35 -1.65
N ASN A 43 -14.17 -8.23 -0.98
CA ASN A 43 -14.24 -6.90 -1.57
C ASN A 43 -12.90 -6.54 -2.21
N LYS A 44 -12.86 -6.39 -3.54
CA LYS A 44 -11.63 -6.18 -4.30
C LYS A 44 -11.27 -4.70 -4.50
N ASN A 45 -12.14 -3.78 -4.09
CA ASN A 45 -11.95 -2.35 -4.26
C ASN A 45 -10.90 -1.82 -3.30
N VAL A 46 -10.10 -0.87 -3.81
CA VAL A 46 -8.97 -0.27 -3.11
C VAL A 46 -9.26 1.19 -2.83
N ALA A 47 -9.20 1.62 -1.58
CA ALA A 47 -9.04 3.03 -1.23
C ALA A 47 -7.54 3.31 -1.08
N PHE A 48 -7.05 4.41 -1.66
CA PHE A 48 -5.62 4.72 -1.58
C PHE A 48 -5.36 6.21 -1.30
N CYS A 49 -4.19 6.47 -0.69
CA CYS A 49 -3.68 7.81 -0.46
C CYS A 49 -2.16 7.86 -0.67
N GLY A 50 -1.69 8.74 -1.54
CA GLY A 50 -0.30 8.90 -1.91
C GLY A 50 0.03 8.39 -3.32
N TYR A 51 1.32 8.38 -3.64
CA TYR A 51 1.82 7.92 -4.93
C TYR A 51 2.26 6.45 -4.87
N HIS A 52 1.75 5.63 -5.77
CA HIS A 52 1.98 4.18 -5.73
C HIS A 52 2.45 3.58 -7.06
N GLY A 53 3.13 4.35 -7.90
CA GLY A 53 3.63 3.90 -9.18
C GLY A 53 2.65 4.20 -10.33
N TRP A 54 2.83 3.49 -11.44
CA TRP A 54 2.14 3.75 -12.71
C TRP A 54 1.35 2.54 -13.24
N HIS A 55 1.18 1.50 -12.43
CA HIS A 55 0.46 0.29 -12.84
C HIS A 55 -1.04 0.53 -12.94
N ASP A 56 -1.69 -0.27 -13.76
CA ASP A 56 -3.10 -0.15 -14.14
C ASP A 56 -4.05 0.00 -12.94
N TRP A 57 -3.83 -0.75 -11.86
CA TRP A 57 -4.68 -0.69 -10.67
C TRP A 57 -4.74 0.71 -10.05
N TYR A 58 -3.65 1.48 -10.16
CA TYR A 58 -3.53 2.83 -9.60
C TYR A 58 -4.06 3.87 -10.58
N LEU A 59 -3.59 3.85 -11.84
CA LEU A 59 -4.00 4.79 -12.87
C LEU A 59 -5.48 4.64 -13.26
N SER A 60 -6.09 3.48 -13.04
CA SER A 60 -7.53 3.24 -13.27
C SER A 60 -8.44 4.20 -12.48
N ALA A 61 -7.96 4.83 -11.41
CA ALA A 61 -8.71 5.86 -10.69
C ALA A 61 -9.11 7.02 -11.60
N ASN A 62 -8.28 7.39 -12.59
CA ASN A 62 -8.55 8.47 -13.54
C ASN A 62 -9.60 8.11 -14.61
N ILE A 63 -10.00 6.84 -14.75
CA ILE A 63 -11.12 6.46 -15.62
C ILE A 63 -12.44 7.05 -15.10
N ASN A 64 -12.57 7.23 -13.78
CA ASN A 64 -13.78 7.81 -13.16
C ASN A 64 -13.81 9.34 -13.26
N SER A 65 -12.67 9.98 -13.14
CA SER A 65 -12.45 11.42 -13.29
C SER A 65 -10.98 11.67 -13.56
N LYS A 66 -10.67 12.42 -14.61
CA LYS A 66 -9.30 12.75 -15.01
C LYS A 66 -8.48 13.46 -13.92
N LYS A 67 -9.14 13.96 -12.87
CA LYS A 67 -8.52 14.69 -11.75
C LYS A 67 -8.36 13.87 -10.47
N ASN A 68 -8.73 12.59 -10.47
CA ASN A 68 -8.69 11.79 -9.24
C ASN A 68 -7.26 11.59 -8.69
N LEU A 69 -6.24 11.66 -9.53
CA LEU A 69 -4.84 11.50 -9.14
C LEU A 69 -4.10 12.84 -8.95
N ASP A 70 -4.71 13.99 -9.20
CA ASP A 70 -4.02 15.29 -9.18
C ASP A 70 -3.37 15.60 -7.82
N GLN A 71 -3.97 15.16 -6.72
CA GLN A 71 -3.40 15.33 -5.37
C GLN A 71 -2.41 14.22 -4.97
N HIS A 72 -2.28 13.16 -5.76
CA HIS A 72 -1.48 11.97 -5.45
C HIS A 72 -0.36 11.73 -6.44
N LEU A 73 -0.43 12.36 -7.60
CA LEU A 73 0.49 12.24 -8.72
C LEU A 73 0.58 13.62 -9.39
N MET A 74 1.41 13.76 -10.41
CA MET A 74 1.43 14.99 -11.22
C MET A 74 0.10 15.13 -11.98
N SER A 75 -0.47 16.34 -11.94
CA SER A 75 -1.71 16.66 -12.63
C SER A 75 -1.62 16.45 -14.14
N GLY A 76 -2.75 16.17 -14.78
CA GLY A 76 -2.84 16.04 -16.24
C GLY A 76 -2.36 14.70 -16.80
N LEU A 77 -2.06 13.71 -15.98
CA LEU A 77 -1.70 12.37 -16.48
C LEU A 77 -2.92 11.67 -17.07
N ASN A 78 -2.72 11.16 -18.29
CA ASN A 78 -3.72 10.41 -19.02
C ASN A 78 -3.77 8.93 -18.52
N TYR A 79 -4.91 8.28 -18.74
CA TYR A 79 -5.10 6.86 -18.44
C TYR A 79 -5.18 5.99 -19.71
N ASP A 80 -4.69 6.52 -20.84
CA ASP A 80 -4.66 5.77 -22.10
C ASP A 80 -3.90 4.45 -21.93
N GLY A 81 -4.45 3.39 -22.52
CA GLY A 81 -3.91 2.04 -22.37
C GLY A 81 -4.44 1.28 -21.14
N ILE A 82 -5.11 1.94 -20.19
CA ILE A 82 -5.68 1.26 -19.03
C ILE A 82 -7.03 0.58 -19.42
N PRO A 83 -7.20 -0.72 -19.13
CA PRO A 83 -8.42 -1.44 -19.44
C PRO A 83 -9.64 -0.82 -18.77
N LYS A 84 -10.70 -0.54 -19.53
CA LYS A 84 -11.93 0.12 -19.03
C LYS A 84 -12.66 -0.66 -17.94
N ASN A 85 -12.52 -1.98 -17.90
CA ASN A 85 -13.11 -2.84 -16.86
C ASN A 85 -12.50 -2.63 -15.47
N LEU A 86 -11.38 -1.90 -15.35
CA LEU A 86 -10.82 -1.47 -14.07
C LEU A 86 -11.51 -0.23 -13.49
N LYS A 87 -12.46 0.36 -14.22
CA LYS A 87 -13.28 1.46 -13.71
C LYS A 87 -13.96 1.07 -12.39
N ASN A 88 -14.00 1.98 -11.42
CA ASN A 88 -14.59 1.75 -10.09
C ASN A 88 -13.92 0.64 -9.26
N THR A 89 -12.64 0.40 -9.44
CA THR A 89 -11.87 -0.56 -8.62
C THR A 89 -10.87 0.11 -7.66
N SER A 90 -10.49 1.37 -7.93
CA SER A 90 -9.55 2.15 -7.13
C SER A 90 -10.05 3.57 -6.89
N PHE A 91 -10.00 4.01 -5.65
CA PHE A 91 -10.59 5.26 -5.18
C PHE A 91 -9.60 6.04 -4.32
N PRO A 92 -9.22 7.27 -4.70
CA PRO A 92 -8.36 8.10 -3.87
C PRO A 92 -9.12 8.68 -2.67
N PHE A 93 -8.39 8.95 -1.59
CA PHE A 93 -8.88 9.73 -0.47
C PHE A 93 -7.81 10.71 0.02
N PRO A 94 -8.20 11.90 0.53
CA PRO A 94 -7.25 12.88 1.05
C PRO A 94 -6.57 12.40 2.33
N TYR A 95 -5.28 12.73 2.49
CA TYR A 95 -4.55 12.44 3.74
C TYR A 95 -5.13 13.29 4.89
N ASN A 96 -5.20 12.72 6.09
CA ASN A 96 -5.82 13.29 7.30
C ASN A 96 -7.36 13.48 7.26
N ASP A 97 -8.03 13.15 6.16
CA ASP A 97 -9.50 13.20 6.06
C ASP A 97 -10.12 11.83 6.35
N PHE A 98 -10.28 11.53 7.64
CA PHE A 98 -10.86 10.26 8.08
C PHE A 98 -12.36 10.15 7.76
N GLU A 99 -13.09 11.25 7.82
CA GLU A 99 -14.54 11.24 7.53
C GLU A 99 -14.81 10.90 6.06
N TYR A 100 -14.01 11.47 5.15
CA TYR A 100 -14.07 11.11 3.74
C TYR A 100 -13.80 9.62 3.53
N LEU A 101 -12.73 9.10 4.15
CA LEU A 101 -12.38 7.68 4.06
C LEU A 101 -13.50 6.79 4.59
N GLU A 102 -14.11 7.12 5.71
CA GLU A 102 -15.19 6.36 6.31
C GLU A 102 -16.42 6.31 5.38
N LYS A 103 -16.84 7.46 4.84
CA LYS A 103 -17.91 7.55 3.82
C LYS A 103 -17.58 6.71 2.59
N LEU A 104 -16.34 6.76 2.12
CA LEU A 104 -15.87 5.98 0.97
C LEU A 104 -15.95 4.47 1.22
N ILE A 105 -15.54 4.01 2.39
CA ILE A 105 -15.61 2.59 2.80
C ILE A 105 -17.05 2.08 2.70
N HIS A 106 -18.01 2.84 3.22
CA HIS A 106 -19.42 2.45 3.17
C HIS A 106 -19.99 2.46 1.75
N LYS A 107 -19.65 3.48 0.95
CA LYS A 107 -20.21 3.69 -0.38
C LYS A 107 -19.65 2.73 -1.44
N ARG A 108 -18.41 2.26 -1.29
CA ARG A 108 -17.65 1.59 -2.36
C ARG A 108 -17.21 0.16 -2.06
N ASN A 109 -17.70 -0.46 -0.98
CA ASN A 109 -17.32 -1.82 -0.59
C ASN A 109 -15.80 -2.01 -0.58
N ILE A 110 -15.09 -1.13 0.12
CA ILE A 110 -13.62 -1.16 0.19
C ILE A 110 -13.17 -2.39 0.98
N GLY A 111 -12.29 -3.18 0.41
CA GLY A 111 -11.65 -4.32 1.07
C GLY A 111 -10.17 -4.12 1.34
N ILE A 112 -9.57 -3.09 0.75
CA ILE A 112 -8.14 -2.79 0.86
C ILE A 112 -7.95 -1.29 1.04
N ILE A 113 -7.19 -0.89 2.05
CA ILE A 113 -6.67 0.47 2.18
C ILE A 113 -5.17 0.44 1.95
N LYS A 114 -4.71 1.26 1.02
CA LYS A 114 -3.29 1.41 0.71
C LYS A 114 -2.89 2.87 0.81
N MET A 115 -1.84 3.16 1.61
CA MET A 115 -1.43 4.54 1.80
C MET A 115 0.06 4.67 2.16
N GLU A 116 0.64 5.81 1.85
CA GLU A 116 1.90 6.24 2.46
C GLU A 116 1.62 6.61 3.93
N VAL A 117 2.53 6.22 4.83
CA VAL A 117 2.37 6.51 6.27
C VAL A 117 2.48 8.00 6.53
N MET A 118 3.46 8.63 5.91
CA MET A 118 3.72 10.07 5.94
C MET A 118 4.61 10.42 4.74
N ARG A 119 4.35 11.56 4.13
CA ARG A 119 5.21 12.12 3.09
C ARG A 119 5.45 13.62 3.36
N ASN A 120 4.54 14.48 2.94
CA ASN A 120 4.64 15.93 3.08
C ASN A 120 3.90 16.44 4.32
N LEU A 121 2.90 15.69 4.78
CA LEU A 121 2.07 16.03 5.93
C LEU A 121 2.27 15.00 7.04
N LYS A 122 2.30 15.47 8.29
CA LYS A 122 2.26 14.60 9.46
C LYS A 122 0.85 14.09 9.70
N PRO A 123 0.70 12.88 10.30
CA PRO A 123 -0.63 12.41 10.71
C PRO A 123 -1.16 13.26 11.86
N GLU A 124 -2.38 13.76 11.71
CA GLU A 124 -3.07 14.61 12.67
C GLU A 124 -4.26 13.89 13.31
N ASN A 125 -4.77 14.38 14.42
CA ASN A 125 -6.02 13.91 15.05
C ASN A 125 -6.14 12.39 15.19
N ASN A 126 -5.01 11.71 15.48
CA ASN A 126 -4.93 10.25 15.55
C ASN A 126 -5.32 9.53 14.25
N PHE A 127 -5.13 10.16 13.10
CA PHE A 127 -5.54 9.64 11.79
C PHE A 127 -5.10 8.19 11.56
N LEU A 128 -3.81 7.86 11.71
CA LEU A 128 -3.32 6.49 11.50
C LEU A 128 -3.96 5.48 12.46
N LYS A 129 -4.21 5.87 13.71
CA LYS A 129 -4.92 5.00 14.69
C LYS A 129 -6.36 4.74 14.26
N LYS A 130 -7.07 5.77 13.80
CA LYS A 130 -8.44 5.65 13.28
C LYS A 130 -8.48 4.74 12.05
N VAL A 131 -7.54 4.93 11.09
CA VAL A 131 -7.41 4.06 9.90
C VAL A 131 -7.17 2.61 10.32
N ARG A 132 -6.22 2.34 11.24
CA ARG A 132 -5.98 0.96 11.70
C ARG A 132 -7.21 0.36 12.38
N LYS A 133 -7.90 1.15 13.21
CA LYS A 133 -9.10 0.72 13.91
C LYS A 133 -10.20 0.31 12.92
N ILE A 134 -10.56 1.16 11.97
CA ILE A 134 -11.62 0.85 11.01
C ILE A 134 -11.26 -0.37 10.14
N CYS A 135 -9.97 -0.54 9.80
CA CYS A 135 -9.51 -1.73 9.08
C CYS A 135 -9.73 -3.01 9.91
N ASN A 136 -9.49 -2.98 11.21
CA ASN A 136 -9.74 -4.12 12.08
C ASN A 136 -11.24 -4.42 12.19
N ASP A 137 -12.04 -3.40 12.45
CA ASP A 137 -13.50 -3.52 12.65
C ASP A 137 -14.21 -4.05 11.39
N LYS A 138 -13.80 -3.59 10.22
CA LYS A 138 -14.39 -3.96 8.91
C LYS A 138 -13.67 -5.09 8.18
N LYS A 139 -12.61 -5.68 8.76
CA LYS A 139 -11.78 -6.71 8.15
C LYS A 139 -11.16 -6.27 6.81
N ILE A 140 -10.77 -5.00 6.73
CA ILE A 140 -10.09 -4.38 5.58
C ILE A 140 -8.59 -4.63 5.72
N ILE A 141 -7.93 -4.99 4.63
CA ILE A 141 -6.47 -5.17 4.60
C ILE A 141 -5.79 -3.80 4.49
N LEU A 142 -4.94 -3.48 5.46
CA LEU A 142 -4.15 -2.25 5.46
C LEU A 142 -2.75 -2.51 4.91
N ILE A 143 -2.38 -1.75 3.87
CA ILE A 143 -1.06 -1.78 3.24
C ILE A 143 -0.40 -0.41 3.41
N PHE A 144 0.77 -0.37 4.02
CA PHE A 144 1.59 0.83 4.05
C PHE A 144 2.64 0.82 2.95
N ASP A 145 2.72 1.91 2.20
CA ASP A 145 3.79 2.15 1.24
C ASP A 145 4.89 2.97 1.90
N GLU A 146 5.99 2.31 2.18
CA GLU A 146 7.18 2.90 2.76
C GLU A 146 8.34 2.97 1.75
N CYS A 147 8.04 2.89 0.45
CA CYS A 147 9.08 3.03 -0.58
C CYS A 147 9.85 4.34 -0.47
N THR A 148 9.20 5.42 -0.02
CA THR A 148 9.82 6.73 0.15
C THR A 148 10.35 6.94 1.58
N SER A 149 9.60 6.52 2.59
CA SER A 149 9.90 6.79 4.01
C SER A 149 10.74 5.71 4.68
N GLY A 150 10.68 4.47 4.19
CA GLY A 150 11.38 3.34 4.81
C GLY A 150 12.90 3.51 4.82
N TYR A 151 13.51 3.15 5.93
CA TYR A 151 14.96 3.20 6.17
C TYR A 151 15.60 4.60 6.02
N ARG A 152 14.82 5.67 6.15
CA ARG A 152 15.32 7.06 6.08
C ARG A 152 15.31 7.74 7.43
N GLU A 153 14.13 7.97 7.99
CA GLU A 153 13.98 8.66 9.27
C GLU A 153 14.05 7.70 10.46
N ASN A 154 13.67 6.44 10.24
CA ASN A 154 13.64 5.41 11.27
C ASN A 154 14.15 4.08 10.70
N MET A 155 14.87 3.31 11.50
CA MET A 155 15.27 1.96 11.12
C MET A 155 14.01 1.09 10.87
N GLY A 156 13.95 0.48 9.72
CA GLY A 156 12.77 -0.22 9.22
C GLY A 156 11.83 0.73 8.50
N GLY A 157 10.81 1.24 9.16
CA GLY A 157 9.84 2.12 8.55
C GLY A 157 9.25 3.12 9.53
N ILE A 158 8.71 4.21 9.02
CA ILE A 158 8.15 5.30 9.85
C ILE A 158 6.90 4.86 10.62
N HIS A 159 6.17 3.83 10.14
CA HIS A 159 5.04 3.24 10.87
C HIS A 159 5.44 2.69 12.24
N LEU A 160 6.70 2.25 12.41
CA LEU A 160 7.22 1.79 13.69
C LEU A 160 7.30 2.93 14.72
N LYS A 161 7.66 4.14 14.28
CA LYS A 161 7.68 5.35 15.11
C LYS A 161 6.29 5.68 15.65
N PHE A 162 5.25 5.52 14.83
CA PHE A 162 3.87 5.72 15.23
C PHE A 162 3.25 4.53 15.96
N LYS A 163 3.94 3.37 16.02
CA LYS A 163 3.45 2.11 16.60
C LYS A 163 2.12 1.66 15.99
N ILE A 164 1.94 1.87 14.68
CA ILE A 164 0.78 1.44 13.91
C ILE A 164 1.21 0.36 12.93
N PHE A 165 0.73 -0.86 13.13
CA PHE A 165 1.17 -2.01 12.36
C PHE A 165 0.16 -2.35 11.26
N PRO A 166 0.58 -2.36 9.97
CA PRO A 166 -0.27 -2.75 8.85
C PRO A 166 -0.41 -4.28 8.76
N ASP A 167 -1.12 -4.72 7.74
CA ASP A 167 -1.16 -6.14 7.37
C ASP A 167 -0.05 -6.49 6.38
N MET A 168 0.36 -5.50 5.56
CA MET A 168 1.50 -5.56 4.65
C MET A 168 2.19 -4.19 4.60
N ALA A 169 3.50 -4.18 4.33
CA ALA A 169 4.25 -2.96 4.03
C ALA A 169 5.20 -3.18 2.86
N ILE A 170 5.49 -2.10 2.14
CA ILE A 170 6.36 -2.10 0.96
C ILE A 170 7.54 -1.17 1.21
N PHE A 171 8.73 -1.65 0.90
CA PHE A 171 9.98 -0.92 1.01
C PHE A 171 10.71 -0.90 -0.33
N GLY A 172 11.44 0.16 -0.59
CA GLY A 172 12.25 0.33 -1.79
C GLY A 172 13.23 1.48 -1.61
N LYS A 173 13.71 2.05 -2.68
CA LYS A 173 14.64 3.19 -2.68
C LYS A 173 15.82 2.99 -1.71
N ALA A 174 15.74 3.54 -0.48
CA ALA A 174 16.78 3.44 0.53
C ALA A 174 17.14 1.99 0.90
N LEU A 175 16.18 1.06 0.85
CA LEU A 175 16.42 -0.37 1.05
C LEU A 175 17.47 -0.92 0.07
N GLY A 176 17.40 -0.51 -1.20
CA GLY A 176 18.31 -1.00 -2.24
C GLY A 176 19.60 -0.21 -2.36
N SER A 177 19.69 0.99 -1.74
CA SER A 177 20.87 1.86 -1.79
C SER A 177 21.48 2.01 -3.19
N GLY A 178 20.62 2.21 -4.19
CA GLY A 178 21.00 2.33 -5.61
C GLY A 178 20.71 1.09 -6.45
N TYR A 179 20.51 -0.07 -5.85
CA TYR A 179 20.12 -1.27 -6.58
C TYR A 179 18.60 -1.37 -6.77
N ALA A 180 18.19 -2.01 -7.86
CA ALA A 180 16.79 -2.24 -8.19
C ALA A 180 16.21 -3.38 -7.36
N ILE A 181 15.91 -3.10 -6.08
CA ILE A 181 15.29 -4.05 -5.17
C ILE A 181 14.21 -3.36 -4.35
N ASN A 182 13.09 -4.05 -4.19
CA ASN A 182 11.99 -3.68 -3.32
C ASN A 182 11.53 -4.92 -2.55
N ALA A 183 10.99 -4.71 -1.37
CA ALA A 183 10.46 -5.77 -0.53
C ALA A 183 9.00 -5.51 -0.17
N ILE A 184 8.18 -6.55 -0.24
CA ILE A 184 6.85 -6.60 0.34
C ILE A 184 6.96 -7.49 1.55
N ILE A 185 6.63 -6.98 2.72
CA ILE A 185 6.55 -7.80 3.93
C ILE A 185 5.12 -7.83 4.46
N GLY A 186 4.79 -8.86 5.21
CA GLY A 186 3.43 -8.93 5.76
C GLY A 186 3.21 -10.08 6.73
N LYS A 187 2.02 -10.07 7.31
CA LYS A 187 1.53 -11.13 8.18
C LYS A 187 1.42 -12.44 7.40
N ARG A 188 1.85 -13.55 8.00
CA ARG A 188 1.80 -14.88 7.38
C ARG A 188 0.43 -15.21 6.78
N LYS A 189 -0.64 -14.91 7.52
CA LYS A 189 -2.02 -15.18 7.07
C LYS A 189 -2.34 -14.54 5.72
N ILE A 190 -1.81 -13.36 5.45
CA ILE A 190 -2.03 -12.63 4.21
C ILE A 190 -1.06 -13.10 3.12
N MET A 191 0.23 -13.13 3.44
CA MET A 191 1.29 -13.42 2.48
C MET A 191 1.27 -14.86 1.96
N LYS A 192 0.82 -15.83 2.77
CA LYS A 192 0.76 -17.25 2.37
C LYS A 192 -0.10 -17.49 1.12
N LYS A 193 -1.06 -16.62 0.82
CA LYS A 193 -1.84 -16.71 -0.42
C LYS A 193 -0.98 -16.55 -1.69
N ALA A 194 0.18 -15.88 -1.59
CA ALA A 194 1.11 -15.77 -2.70
C ALA A 194 1.75 -17.11 -3.11
N GLU A 195 1.82 -18.08 -2.18
CA GLU A 195 2.38 -19.41 -2.47
C GLU A 195 1.50 -20.21 -3.45
N ASN A 196 0.18 -19.98 -3.46
CA ASN A 196 -0.80 -20.70 -4.26
C ASN A 196 -1.35 -19.88 -5.44
N THR A 197 -0.85 -18.70 -5.64
CA THR A 197 -1.16 -17.85 -6.80
C THR A 197 0.14 -17.69 -7.60
N PHE A 198 0.02 -17.67 -8.92
CA PHE A 198 1.19 -17.48 -9.78
C PHE A 198 1.75 -16.05 -9.60
N ILE A 199 2.51 -15.88 -8.52
CA ILE A 199 3.13 -14.61 -8.13
C ILE A 199 4.61 -14.86 -7.78
#